data_6d8b3cf2833b8eb624a5fe39f1d2c87d
#
_entry.id   6d8b3cf2833b8eb624a5fe39f1d2c87d
#
_cell.length_a   1.000
_cell.length_b   1.000
_cell.length_c   1.000
_cell.angle_alpha   90.00
_cell.angle_beta   90.00
_cell.angle_gamma   90.00
#
_symmetry.space_group_name_H-M   'P 1'
#
loop_
_entity.id
_entity.type
_entity.pdbx_description
1 polymer ?
#
loop_
_entity_poly.entity_id
_entity_poly.type
_entity_poly.pdbx_seq_one_letter_code
_entity_poly.pdbx_strand_id
1 'polypeptide(L)'
;MTGRLRAAVLGLALATGAGGIARANATAETEEQRLSRVLQAALVAHGAEVNRCFEKALADTLDVSGKIELSVDVGDAGRVTKTAPALDEVKSPVLLACLQDSALTWSLAGIDPGSTVIVPLSFEGQAAQFTVKVADAPDHVPGAKPAAAATKAPPGKTPAPPKAAPPFSVKLLVDEATVRARKASLSLLTVSPANRIAMHQHPVAEILYVRQGHARILSRVGTPPIKLDEGMAIYLPPGTPHAIENMGRQTPALLLECFAPSGPERVYRDPTDAAGRAAFQVIHDAPGAKAQGGSPAPPLELPVADAAKVEPIALPGGKARVRMLFDPQKSGHAEAYLGVLEADPGAEVPKHQHDGAEEILFVLSGSGGELTVGAEKMPFAADEAIYIPEGQPHAAKFTGPDKTVVLQLYAPPGPEQRFKTPPASPAPKGPTK
;
A
#
# COMPACT_ATOMS: atom_id res chain seq x y z
N MET A 1 10.35 4.36 -2.56
CA MET A 1 11.07 5.17 -3.58
C MET A 1 10.45 6.55 -3.57
N THR A 2 11.22 7.53 -3.19
CA THR A 2 10.79 8.92 -3.12
C THR A 2 10.44 9.42 -4.51
N GLY A 3 9.17 9.84 -4.71
CA GLY A 3 8.75 10.54 -5.92
C GLY A 3 9.67 11.74 -6.18
N ARG A 4 10.34 11.74 -7.30
CA ARG A 4 11.23 12.83 -7.69
C ARG A 4 10.42 13.89 -8.41
N LEU A 5 10.35 15.07 -7.80
CA LEU A 5 9.96 16.28 -8.51
C LEU A 5 10.98 16.51 -9.65
N ARG A 6 10.55 16.35 -10.89
CA ARG A 6 11.32 16.84 -12.04
C ARG A 6 10.73 18.18 -12.45
N ALA A 7 11.37 19.26 -12.05
CA ALA A 7 11.11 20.55 -12.63
C ALA A 7 11.67 20.54 -14.06
N ALA A 8 10.82 20.29 -15.04
CA ALA A 8 11.19 20.45 -16.45
C ALA A 8 10.79 21.85 -16.90
N VAL A 9 11.78 22.70 -17.05
CA VAL A 9 11.61 23.95 -17.80
C VAL A 9 11.60 23.58 -19.27
N LEU A 10 10.44 23.53 -19.91
CA LEU A 10 10.32 23.37 -21.36
C LEU A 10 10.80 24.66 -22.01
N GLY A 11 11.96 24.57 -22.74
CA GLY A 11 12.45 25.66 -23.58
C GLY A 11 11.49 25.92 -24.74
N LEU A 12 11.00 27.15 -24.85
CA LEU A 12 10.27 27.64 -26.00
C LEU A 12 11.29 27.85 -27.12
N ALA A 13 11.30 26.99 -28.15
CA ALA A 13 12.11 27.16 -29.34
C ALA A 13 11.41 28.13 -30.28
N LEU A 14 11.90 29.35 -30.38
CA LEU A 14 11.60 30.25 -31.49
C LEU A 14 12.66 30.03 -32.58
N ALA A 15 12.24 29.51 -33.73
CA ALA A 15 13.04 29.40 -34.92
C ALA A 15 13.14 30.76 -35.59
N THR A 16 14.37 31.31 -35.68
CA THR A 16 14.71 32.35 -36.70
C THR A 16 16.01 31.95 -37.34
N GLY A 17 15.95 31.86 -38.65
CA GLY A 17 17.09 31.49 -39.50
C GLY A 17 18.07 32.60 -39.75
N ALA A 18 19.22 32.15 -40.29
CA ALA A 18 20.23 32.82 -41.06
C ALA A 18 21.34 33.65 -40.38
N GLY A 19 22.51 33.09 -40.37
CA GLY A 19 23.75 33.63 -40.94
C GLY A 19 24.41 34.80 -40.22
N GLY A 20 25.59 34.51 -39.59
CA GLY A 20 26.53 35.57 -39.25
C GLY A 20 27.51 35.18 -38.15
N ILE A 21 28.76 34.94 -38.53
CA ILE A 21 29.87 34.78 -37.59
C ILE A 21 30.13 36.14 -36.93
N ALA A 22 29.88 36.24 -35.63
CA ALA A 22 30.27 37.41 -34.83
C ALA A 22 30.85 37.00 -33.49
N ARG A 23 31.93 37.62 -33.12
CA ARG A 23 32.76 37.48 -31.91
C ARG A 23 31.94 37.51 -30.64
N ALA A 24 32.35 36.66 -29.67
CA ALA A 24 31.83 36.61 -28.31
C ALA A 24 31.97 37.96 -27.59
N ASN A 25 30.85 38.71 -27.53
CA ASN A 25 30.62 39.69 -26.51
C ASN A 25 29.70 39.01 -25.50
N ALA A 26 29.96 39.19 -24.20
CA ALA A 26 29.05 38.76 -23.13
C ALA A 26 27.69 39.42 -23.41
N THR A 27 26.76 38.67 -23.97
CA THR A 27 25.40 39.12 -24.25
C THR A 27 24.70 39.33 -22.94
N ALA A 28 24.14 40.50 -22.69
CA ALA A 28 23.27 40.76 -21.57
C ALA A 28 22.17 39.68 -21.51
N GLU A 29 21.96 39.11 -20.33
CA GLU A 29 20.92 38.12 -20.08
C GLU A 29 19.56 38.65 -20.58
N THR A 30 18.85 37.87 -21.38
CA THR A 30 17.51 38.26 -21.84
C THR A 30 16.51 38.21 -20.64
N GLU A 31 15.44 38.96 -20.76
CA GLU A 31 14.40 38.95 -19.71
C GLU A 31 13.83 37.55 -19.50
N GLU A 32 13.65 36.75 -20.54
CA GLU A 32 13.21 35.35 -20.47
C GLU A 32 14.23 34.49 -19.73
N GLN A 33 15.54 34.66 -19.99
CA GLN A 33 16.59 33.93 -19.26
C GLN A 33 16.62 34.32 -17.77
N ARG A 34 16.45 35.62 -17.47
CA ARG A 34 16.36 36.12 -16.11
C ARG A 34 15.16 35.50 -15.37
N LEU A 35 13.98 35.51 -16.01
CA LEU A 35 12.76 34.93 -15.46
C LEU A 35 12.92 33.43 -15.20
N SER A 36 13.43 32.69 -16.18
CA SER A 36 13.67 31.23 -16.05
C SER A 36 14.59 30.93 -14.86
N ARG A 37 15.67 31.68 -14.71
CA ARG A 37 16.63 31.53 -13.61
C ARG A 37 15.99 31.83 -12.25
N VAL A 38 15.18 32.88 -12.14
CA VAL A 38 14.49 33.23 -10.90
C VAL A 38 13.47 32.17 -10.51
N LEU A 39 12.67 31.71 -11.47
CA LEU A 39 11.71 30.63 -11.23
C LEU A 39 12.37 29.32 -10.80
N GLN A 40 13.47 28.98 -11.45
CA GLN A 40 14.24 27.77 -11.09
C GLN A 40 14.82 27.89 -9.68
N ALA A 41 15.35 29.04 -9.30
CA ALA A 41 15.84 29.29 -7.94
C ALA A 41 14.72 29.21 -6.90
N ALA A 42 13.56 29.77 -7.19
CA ALA A 42 12.38 29.71 -6.32
C ALA A 42 11.89 28.25 -6.15
N LEU A 43 11.79 27.47 -7.23
CA LEU A 43 11.38 26.07 -7.17
C LEU A 43 12.37 25.21 -6.38
N VAL A 44 13.66 25.50 -6.45
CA VAL A 44 14.67 24.84 -5.61
C VAL A 44 14.49 25.21 -4.14
N ALA A 45 14.27 26.49 -3.83
CA ALA A 45 14.10 26.97 -2.47
C ALA A 45 12.83 26.44 -1.80
N HIS A 46 11.71 26.36 -2.55
CA HIS A 46 10.39 25.97 -2.06
C HIS A 46 9.96 24.55 -2.44
N GLY A 47 10.84 23.75 -3.04
CA GLY A 47 10.54 22.40 -3.50
C GLY A 47 10.03 21.46 -2.40
N ALA A 48 10.54 21.61 -1.16
CA ALA A 48 10.05 20.84 -0.02
C ALA A 48 8.60 21.16 0.36
N GLU A 49 8.17 22.42 0.15
CA GLU A 49 6.79 22.86 0.41
C GLU A 49 5.85 22.35 -0.67
N VAL A 50 6.28 22.44 -1.94
CA VAL A 50 5.55 21.87 -3.09
C VAL A 50 5.37 20.38 -2.92
N ASN A 51 6.43 19.66 -2.50
CA ASN A 51 6.34 18.22 -2.22
C ASN A 51 5.35 17.90 -1.10
N ARG A 52 5.33 18.67 -0.01
CA ARG A 52 4.33 18.46 1.06
C ARG A 52 2.91 18.65 0.57
N CYS A 53 2.66 19.62 -0.30
CA CYS A 53 1.35 19.82 -0.92
C CYS A 53 0.97 18.63 -1.80
N PHE A 54 1.93 18.10 -2.56
CA PHE A 54 1.75 16.93 -3.40
C PHE A 54 1.45 15.68 -2.56
N GLU A 55 2.23 15.42 -1.50
CA GLU A 55 2.00 14.31 -0.56
C GLU A 55 0.64 14.41 0.12
N LYS A 56 0.22 15.61 0.51
CA LYS A 56 -1.11 15.84 1.09
C LYS A 56 -2.22 15.53 0.10
N ALA A 57 -2.06 15.92 -1.15
CA ALA A 57 -3.03 15.60 -2.21
C ALA A 57 -3.08 14.11 -2.53
N LEU A 58 -1.93 13.44 -2.54
CA LEU A 58 -1.83 12.00 -2.72
C LEU A 58 -2.47 11.20 -1.57
N ALA A 59 -2.64 11.81 -0.41
CA ALA A 59 -3.39 11.20 0.70
C ALA A 59 -4.90 11.25 0.48
N ASP A 60 -5.37 12.18 -0.37
CA ASP A 60 -6.79 12.42 -0.65
C ASP A 60 -7.24 11.77 -1.98
N THR A 61 -6.36 11.74 -2.97
CA THR A 61 -6.64 11.18 -4.31
C THR A 61 -5.47 10.34 -4.81
N LEU A 62 -5.77 9.24 -5.50
CA LEU A 62 -4.76 8.27 -5.96
C LEU A 62 -3.98 8.75 -7.18
N ASP A 63 -4.55 9.60 -8.01
CA ASP A 63 -3.91 10.16 -9.19
C ASP A 63 -3.80 11.68 -9.04
N VAL A 64 -2.56 12.13 -8.87
CA VAL A 64 -2.19 13.54 -8.81
C VAL A 64 -1.14 13.76 -9.89
N SER A 65 -1.52 13.53 -11.14
CA SER A 65 -0.64 13.74 -12.30
C SER A 65 -1.20 14.82 -13.19
N GLY A 66 -0.31 15.55 -13.85
CA GLY A 66 -0.67 16.65 -14.73
C GLY A 66 0.09 17.92 -14.43
N LYS A 67 -0.34 19.00 -15.06
CA LYS A 67 0.29 20.32 -14.97
C LYS A 67 -0.60 21.29 -14.22
N ILE A 68 -0.02 22.05 -13.30
CA ILE A 68 -0.64 23.22 -12.68
C ILE A 68 0.23 24.44 -13.03
N GLU A 69 -0.39 25.50 -13.51
CA GLU A 69 0.26 26.79 -13.67
C GLU A 69 -0.37 27.77 -12.67
N LEU A 70 0.45 28.31 -11.76
CA LEU A 70 0.03 29.35 -10.86
C LEU A 70 0.38 30.71 -11.44
N SER A 71 -0.60 31.58 -11.57
CA SER A 71 -0.41 33.00 -11.75
C SER A 71 -0.11 33.62 -10.39
N VAL A 72 1.03 34.27 -10.25
CA VAL A 72 1.48 34.93 -9.02
C VAL A 72 1.77 36.41 -9.27
N ASP A 73 1.20 37.28 -8.45
CA ASP A 73 1.48 38.71 -8.48
C ASP A 73 2.66 39.01 -7.54
N VAL A 74 3.65 39.71 -8.05
CA VAL A 74 4.89 40.05 -7.34
C VAL A 74 4.83 41.48 -6.82
N GLY A 75 4.99 41.63 -5.53
CA GLY A 75 5.09 42.93 -4.84
C GLY A 75 6.52 43.31 -4.52
N ASP A 76 6.67 44.23 -3.56
CA ASP A 76 7.97 44.72 -3.13
C ASP A 76 8.91 43.62 -2.66
N ALA A 77 10.20 43.78 -2.97
CA ALA A 77 11.25 42.79 -2.66
C ALA A 77 10.99 41.38 -3.20
N GLY A 78 10.22 41.25 -4.29
CA GLY A 78 9.91 39.96 -4.92
C GLY A 78 8.91 39.10 -4.15
N ARG A 79 8.20 39.63 -3.16
CA ARG A 79 7.21 38.84 -2.40
C ARG A 79 5.99 38.54 -3.26
N VAL A 80 5.51 37.32 -3.20
CA VAL A 80 4.22 36.94 -3.80
C VAL A 80 3.10 37.54 -2.95
N THR A 81 2.22 38.32 -3.59
CA THR A 81 1.11 39.03 -2.90
C THR A 81 -0.25 38.43 -3.23
N LYS A 82 -0.36 37.73 -4.35
CA LYS A 82 -1.59 37.08 -4.78
C LYS A 82 -1.27 35.85 -5.62
N THR A 83 -2.15 34.87 -5.57
CA THR A 83 -2.07 33.63 -6.36
C THR A 83 -3.41 33.30 -6.99
N ALA A 84 -3.39 32.75 -8.19
CA ALA A 84 -4.57 32.21 -8.86
C ALA A 84 -4.17 31.05 -9.79
N PRO A 85 -5.03 30.08 -10.06
CA PRO A 85 -4.74 29.07 -11.07
C PRO A 85 -4.85 29.69 -12.48
N ALA A 86 -3.81 29.52 -13.30
CA ALA A 86 -3.83 29.81 -14.72
C ALA A 86 -4.15 28.55 -15.55
N LEU A 87 -3.69 27.39 -15.07
CA LEU A 87 -3.99 26.06 -15.60
C LEU A 87 -4.07 25.06 -14.44
N ASP A 88 -5.06 24.18 -14.47
CA ASP A 88 -5.18 23.05 -13.54
C ASP A 88 -5.65 21.79 -14.28
N GLU A 89 -4.70 20.97 -14.72
CA GLU A 89 -4.96 19.66 -15.34
C GLU A 89 -5.17 18.57 -14.28
N VAL A 90 -4.58 18.75 -13.09
CA VAL A 90 -4.61 17.77 -12.01
C VAL A 90 -5.98 17.67 -11.35
N LYS A 91 -6.73 18.79 -11.30
CA LYS A 91 -8.09 18.89 -10.73
C LYS A 91 -8.20 18.36 -9.30
N SER A 92 -7.14 18.53 -8.50
CA SER A 92 -7.12 18.24 -7.08
C SER A 92 -7.31 19.52 -6.27
N PRO A 93 -8.48 19.76 -5.65
CA PRO A 93 -8.72 20.96 -4.83
C PRO A 93 -7.75 21.07 -3.67
N VAL A 94 -7.35 19.91 -3.08
CA VAL A 94 -6.40 19.86 -1.96
C VAL A 94 -5.02 20.30 -2.39
N LEU A 95 -4.54 19.84 -3.57
CA LEU A 95 -3.25 20.25 -4.12
C LEU A 95 -3.26 21.74 -4.45
N LEU A 96 -4.26 22.17 -5.20
CA LEU A 96 -4.35 23.56 -5.67
C LEU A 96 -4.40 24.53 -4.50
N ALA A 97 -5.25 24.31 -3.51
CA ALA A 97 -5.35 25.17 -2.32
C ALA A 97 -4.02 25.22 -1.56
N CYS A 98 -3.40 24.06 -1.30
CA CYS A 98 -2.12 24.00 -0.61
C CYS A 98 -1.00 24.73 -1.37
N LEU A 99 -0.94 24.60 -2.70
CA LEU A 99 0.05 25.28 -3.54
C LEU A 99 -0.16 26.80 -3.54
N GLN A 100 -1.41 27.25 -3.60
CA GLN A 100 -1.74 28.69 -3.54
C GLN A 100 -1.33 29.30 -2.20
N ASP A 101 -1.65 28.63 -1.08
CA ASP A 101 -1.28 29.08 0.27
C ASP A 101 0.26 29.10 0.44
N SER A 102 0.93 28.04 -0.02
CA SER A 102 2.40 27.97 0.00
C SER A 102 3.03 29.09 -0.82
N ALA A 103 2.54 29.33 -2.03
CA ALA A 103 3.11 30.33 -2.93
C ALA A 103 3.05 31.76 -2.36
N LEU A 104 2.10 32.07 -1.49
CA LEU A 104 2.06 33.39 -0.78
C LEU A 104 3.26 33.61 0.14
N THR A 105 3.99 32.55 0.50
CA THR A 105 5.21 32.66 1.32
C THR A 105 6.48 32.81 0.47
N TRP A 106 6.37 32.67 -0.85
CA TRP A 106 7.54 32.66 -1.74
C TRP A 106 8.10 34.06 -1.99
N SER A 107 9.39 34.06 -2.29
CA SER A 107 10.11 35.26 -2.76
C SER A 107 10.70 35.00 -4.14
N LEU A 108 10.28 35.78 -5.12
CA LEU A 108 10.77 35.78 -6.49
C LEU A 108 11.75 36.96 -6.67
N ALA A 109 12.81 37.00 -5.87
CA ALA A 109 13.80 38.08 -5.90
C ALA A 109 14.38 38.23 -7.31
N GLY A 110 14.32 39.44 -7.84
CA GLY A 110 14.77 39.78 -9.21
C GLY A 110 13.63 39.92 -10.23
N ILE A 111 12.38 39.74 -9.81
CA ILE A 111 11.18 40.13 -10.58
C ILE A 111 10.73 41.51 -10.13
N ASP A 112 10.36 42.36 -11.09
CA ASP A 112 9.95 43.72 -10.81
C ASP A 112 8.59 43.76 -10.08
N PRO A 113 8.42 44.64 -9.06
CA PRO A 113 7.14 44.81 -8.39
C PRO A 113 6.03 45.20 -9.35
N GLY A 114 4.83 44.65 -9.15
CA GLY A 114 3.69 44.85 -10.03
C GLY A 114 3.61 43.92 -11.22
N SER A 115 4.58 43.00 -11.36
CA SER A 115 4.57 41.97 -12.42
C SER A 115 3.69 40.80 -12.02
N THR A 116 3.04 40.16 -13.00
CA THR A 116 2.38 38.88 -12.86
C THR A 116 3.20 37.79 -13.58
N VAL A 117 3.52 36.71 -12.90
CA VAL A 117 4.36 35.63 -13.40
C VAL A 117 3.59 34.31 -13.37
N ILE A 118 3.77 33.50 -14.40
CA ILE A 118 3.25 32.13 -14.44
C ILE A 118 4.32 31.17 -13.94
N VAL A 119 4.01 30.42 -12.87
CA VAL A 119 4.88 29.38 -12.31
C VAL A 119 4.36 28.02 -12.75
N PRO A 120 5.04 27.33 -13.68
CA PRO A 120 4.63 26.00 -14.12
C PRO A 120 5.11 24.92 -13.14
N LEU A 121 4.20 24.07 -12.71
CA LEU A 121 4.46 22.90 -11.86
C LEU A 121 3.95 21.66 -12.57
N SER A 122 4.81 20.65 -12.71
CA SER A 122 4.42 19.37 -13.28
C SER A 122 4.49 18.30 -12.20
N PHE A 123 3.42 17.54 -12.08
CA PHE A 123 3.29 16.45 -11.11
C PHE A 123 3.24 15.14 -11.89
N GLU A 124 4.17 14.25 -11.59
CA GLU A 124 4.16 12.88 -12.07
C GLU A 124 3.65 12.03 -10.92
N GLY A 125 2.34 11.83 -10.86
CA GLY A 125 1.74 10.84 -9.99
C GLY A 125 2.24 9.46 -10.44
N GLN A 126 2.58 8.58 -9.50
CA GLN A 126 2.63 7.18 -9.86
C GLN A 126 1.20 6.78 -10.20
N ALA A 127 1.00 6.19 -11.39
CA ALA A 127 -0.25 5.53 -11.70
C ALA A 127 -0.63 4.64 -10.51
N ALA A 128 -1.87 4.75 -10.04
CA ALA A 128 -2.31 3.99 -8.90
C ALA A 128 -2.09 2.50 -9.19
N GLN A 129 -1.19 1.88 -8.46
CA GLN A 129 -0.95 0.46 -8.60
C GLN A 129 -1.97 -0.27 -7.72
N PHE A 130 -3.01 -0.81 -8.35
CA PHE A 130 -4.05 -1.56 -7.64
C PHE A 130 -3.72 -3.04 -7.49
N THR A 131 -2.76 -3.56 -8.25
CA THR A 131 -2.37 -4.98 -8.24
C THR A 131 -0.87 -5.16 -8.04
N VAL A 132 -0.48 -6.14 -7.22
CA VAL A 132 0.91 -6.51 -6.99
C VAL A 132 1.04 -8.01 -7.13
N LYS A 133 1.85 -8.46 -8.10
CA LYS A 133 2.16 -9.88 -8.28
C LYS A 133 3.20 -10.33 -7.27
N VAL A 134 2.97 -11.48 -6.65
CA VAL A 134 3.95 -12.08 -5.73
C VAL A 134 5.31 -12.27 -6.40
N ALA A 135 5.32 -12.63 -7.69
CA ALA A 135 6.55 -12.83 -8.45
C ALA A 135 7.39 -11.56 -8.60
N ASP A 136 6.74 -10.39 -8.69
CA ASP A 136 7.40 -9.10 -8.92
C ASP A 136 7.82 -8.41 -7.60
N ALA A 137 7.23 -8.82 -6.47
CA ALA A 137 7.57 -8.26 -5.16
C ALA A 137 8.96 -8.75 -4.69
N PRO A 138 9.84 -7.84 -4.24
CA PRO A 138 11.16 -8.22 -3.76
C PRO A 138 11.07 -8.99 -2.44
N ASP A 139 12.00 -9.95 -2.25
CA ASP A 139 12.19 -10.62 -0.97
C ASP A 139 12.97 -9.72 -0.01
N HIS A 140 12.41 -9.49 1.16
CA HIS A 140 13.08 -8.85 2.28
C HIS A 140 13.52 -9.92 3.27
N VAL A 141 14.83 -9.98 3.54
CA VAL A 141 15.42 -10.91 4.51
C VAL A 141 15.88 -10.10 5.71
N PRO A 142 15.18 -10.15 6.84
CA PRO A 142 15.58 -9.42 8.04
C PRO A 142 16.98 -9.77 8.49
N GLY A 143 17.81 -8.74 8.76
CA GLY A 143 19.22 -8.91 9.14
C GLY A 143 20.20 -9.12 7.99
N ALA A 144 19.74 -9.28 6.74
CA ALA A 144 20.63 -9.23 5.60
C ALA A 144 20.98 -7.77 5.25
N LYS A 145 22.26 -7.52 4.93
CA LYS A 145 22.62 -6.22 4.35
C LYS A 145 21.88 -6.05 3.01
N PRO A 146 21.36 -4.84 2.71
CA PRO A 146 20.78 -4.57 1.40
C PRO A 146 21.73 -5.07 0.31
N ALA A 147 21.22 -5.87 -0.64
CA ALA A 147 22.03 -6.28 -1.78
C ALA A 147 22.43 -5.01 -2.52
N ALA A 148 23.73 -4.71 -2.57
CA ALA A 148 24.26 -3.70 -3.48
C ALA A 148 23.77 -4.06 -4.87
N ALA A 149 23.22 -3.08 -5.61
CA ALA A 149 22.73 -3.27 -6.97
C ALA A 149 23.71 -4.14 -7.76
N ALA A 150 23.21 -5.24 -8.32
CA ALA A 150 24.01 -6.28 -8.94
C ALA A 150 24.90 -5.68 -10.03
N THR A 151 26.15 -5.40 -9.70
CA THR A 151 27.20 -5.17 -10.68
C THR A 151 27.50 -6.53 -11.31
N LYS A 152 27.40 -6.62 -12.64
CA LYS A 152 27.76 -7.81 -13.41
C LYS A 152 29.07 -8.38 -12.89
N ALA A 153 29.01 -9.63 -12.43
CA ALA A 153 30.19 -10.35 -11.97
C ALA A 153 31.21 -10.43 -13.12
N PRO A 154 32.50 -10.25 -12.85
CA PRO A 154 33.55 -10.45 -13.86
C PRO A 154 33.56 -11.91 -14.28
N PRO A 155 33.79 -12.22 -15.58
CA PRO A 155 33.83 -13.59 -16.09
C PRO A 155 35.01 -14.35 -15.48
N GLY A 156 34.78 -15.53 -14.91
CA GLY A 156 35.84 -16.46 -14.54
C GLY A 156 35.91 -16.91 -13.06
N LYS A 157 35.00 -16.51 -12.18
CA LYS A 157 34.95 -17.06 -10.81
C LYS A 157 33.84 -18.11 -10.68
N THR A 158 34.21 -19.31 -10.24
CA THR A 158 33.28 -20.35 -9.82
C THR A 158 32.25 -19.76 -8.87
N PRO A 159 30.94 -19.98 -9.06
CA PRO A 159 29.93 -19.50 -8.12
C PRO A 159 30.22 -20.04 -6.73
N ALA A 160 30.17 -19.18 -5.71
CA ALA A 160 30.23 -19.62 -4.33
C ALA A 160 29.08 -20.61 -4.07
N PRO A 161 29.26 -21.62 -3.18
CA PRO A 161 28.18 -22.53 -2.85
C PRO A 161 26.94 -21.74 -2.39
N PRO A 162 25.73 -22.22 -2.72
CA PRO A 162 24.50 -21.51 -2.37
C PRO A 162 24.48 -21.27 -0.86
N LYS A 163 24.34 -19.99 -0.49
CA LYS A 163 24.20 -19.59 0.91
C LYS A 163 22.96 -20.28 1.48
N ALA A 164 23.04 -20.82 2.70
CA ALA A 164 21.89 -21.44 3.36
C ALA A 164 20.67 -20.49 3.26
N ALA A 165 19.49 -21.06 3.01
CA ALA A 165 18.27 -20.29 2.95
C ALA A 165 18.07 -19.50 4.26
N PRO A 166 17.60 -18.26 4.20
CA PRO A 166 17.34 -17.48 5.41
C PRO A 166 16.28 -18.16 6.28
N PRO A 167 16.25 -17.94 7.59
CA PRO A 167 15.23 -18.48 8.48
C PRO A 167 13.81 -18.13 8.00
N PHE A 168 13.64 -16.92 7.51
CA PHE A 168 12.40 -16.45 6.87
C PHE A 168 12.69 -15.30 5.91
N SER A 169 11.76 -15.05 5.01
CA SER A 169 11.73 -13.88 4.14
C SER A 169 10.31 -13.35 4.02
N VAL A 170 10.18 -12.08 3.64
CA VAL A 170 8.90 -11.38 3.52
C VAL A 170 8.83 -10.67 2.17
N LYS A 171 7.72 -10.83 1.47
CA LYS A 171 7.35 -10.01 0.32
C LYS A 171 6.25 -9.04 0.75
N LEU A 172 6.55 -7.74 0.72
CA LEU A 172 5.57 -6.70 1.00
C LEU A 172 4.71 -6.48 -0.24
N LEU A 173 3.44 -6.85 -0.17
CA LEU A 173 2.50 -6.79 -1.29
C LEU A 173 1.66 -5.52 -1.24
N VAL A 174 1.07 -5.21 -0.08
CA VAL A 174 0.24 -4.04 0.13
C VAL A 174 0.71 -3.34 1.39
N ASP A 175 1.24 -2.14 1.26
CA ASP A 175 1.60 -1.23 2.36
C ASP A 175 1.60 0.22 1.88
N GLU A 176 1.95 1.16 2.76
CA GLU A 176 2.02 2.58 2.41
C GLU A 176 3.01 2.87 1.28
N ALA A 177 4.11 2.11 1.19
CA ALA A 177 5.15 2.34 0.18
C ALA A 177 4.87 1.66 -1.16
N THR A 178 4.11 0.57 -1.20
CA THR A 178 3.75 -0.13 -2.45
C THR A 178 2.54 0.50 -3.13
N VAL A 179 1.43 0.67 -2.39
CA VAL A 179 0.13 1.10 -2.93
C VAL A 179 -0.54 2.19 -2.09
N ARG A 180 0.17 2.77 -1.11
CA ARG A 180 -0.31 3.80 -0.17
C ARG A 180 -1.40 3.33 0.79
N ALA A 181 -1.49 2.05 1.04
CA ALA A 181 -2.40 1.51 2.04
C ALA A 181 -1.97 1.92 3.45
N ARG A 182 -2.93 2.35 4.28
CA ARG A 182 -2.66 2.84 5.64
C ARG A 182 -3.47 2.16 6.71
N LYS A 183 -4.68 1.73 6.37
CA LYS A 183 -5.58 1.08 7.33
C LYS A 183 -5.25 -0.39 7.51
N ALA A 184 -4.60 -1.00 6.53
CA ALA A 184 -4.03 -2.34 6.65
C ALA A 184 -2.83 -2.53 5.74
N SER A 185 -2.05 -3.58 5.99
CA SER A 185 -1.02 -4.08 5.09
C SER A 185 -1.22 -5.57 4.81
N LEU A 186 -0.59 -6.06 3.73
CA LEU A 186 -0.54 -7.47 3.38
C LEU A 186 0.87 -7.85 2.96
N SER A 187 1.39 -8.89 3.60
CA SER A 187 2.68 -9.48 3.28
C SER A 187 2.56 -10.96 2.99
N LEU A 188 3.44 -11.51 2.16
CA LEU A 188 3.66 -12.95 2.06
C LEU A 188 4.93 -13.30 2.84
N LEU A 189 4.73 -13.96 3.96
CA LEU A 189 5.76 -14.44 4.85
C LEU A 189 6.13 -15.89 4.47
N THR A 190 7.42 -16.13 4.24
CA THR A 190 7.97 -17.47 3.97
C THR A 190 8.85 -17.89 5.13
N VAL A 191 8.43 -18.87 5.91
CA VAL A 191 9.23 -19.43 7.00
C VAL A 191 9.88 -20.71 6.51
N SER A 192 11.22 -20.75 6.50
CA SER A 192 11.99 -21.91 6.03
C SER A 192 11.73 -23.15 6.89
N PRO A 193 11.98 -24.37 6.36
CA PRO A 193 11.78 -25.62 7.11
C PRO A 193 12.51 -25.62 8.45
N ALA A 194 11.83 -26.05 9.51
CA ALA A 194 12.35 -26.12 10.88
C ALA A 194 12.90 -24.80 11.42
N ASN A 195 12.45 -23.68 10.90
CA ASN A 195 12.83 -22.33 11.38
C ASN A 195 11.65 -21.62 12.04
N ARG A 196 11.95 -20.47 12.65
CA ARG A 196 10.97 -19.66 13.34
C ARG A 196 11.28 -18.17 13.22
N ILE A 197 10.24 -17.36 13.37
CA ILE A 197 10.34 -15.95 13.72
C ILE A 197 10.36 -15.87 15.24
N ALA A 198 11.33 -15.16 15.81
CA ALA A 198 11.51 -15.01 17.24
C ALA A 198 10.26 -14.41 17.92
N MET A 199 10.14 -14.60 19.23
CA MET A 199 9.07 -14.00 20.03
C MET A 199 9.06 -12.48 19.87
N HIS A 200 7.91 -11.92 19.53
CA HIS A 200 7.71 -10.48 19.31
C HIS A 200 6.26 -10.08 19.59
N GLN A 201 5.95 -8.80 19.54
CA GLN A 201 4.60 -8.25 19.66
C GLN A 201 4.47 -6.97 18.85
N HIS A 202 3.22 -6.61 18.55
CA HIS A 202 2.85 -5.39 17.83
C HIS A 202 1.80 -4.59 18.60
N PRO A 203 1.81 -3.25 18.54
CA PRO A 203 0.76 -2.42 19.14
C PRO A 203 -0.55 -2.40 18.31
N VAL A 204 -0.57 -3.12 17.20
CA VAL A 204 -1.69 -3.25 16.26
C VAL A 204 -2.13 -4.71 16.16
N ALA A 205 -3.31 -4.94 15.60
CA ALA A 205 -3.77 -6.29 15.32
C ALA A 205 -2.98 -6.92 14.18
N GLU A 206 -2.77 -8.24 14.28
CA GLU A 206 -2.19 -9.06 13.23
C GLU A 206 -3.12 -10.21 12.90
N ILE A 207 -3.27 -10.52 11.62
CA ILE A 207 -3.98 -11.71 11.16
C ILE A 207 -3.02 -12.53 10.30
N LEU A 208 -2.86 -13.81 10.65
CA LEU A 208 -2.10 -14.76 9.86
C LEU A 208 -3.05 -15.75 9.20
N TYR A 209 -2.90 -15.97 7.90
CA TYR A 209 -3.60 -17.00 7.14
C TYR A 209 -2.57 -17.96 6.52
N VAL A 210 -2.67 -19.25 6.81
CA VAL A 210 -1.76 -20.26 6.22
C VAL A 210 -2.18 -20.56 4.80
N ARG A 211 -1.39 -20.05 3.85
CA ARG A 211 -1.60 -20.27 2.43
C ARG A 211 -1.11 -21.64 1.98
N GLN A 212 -0.01 -22.11 2.59
CA GLN A 212 0.60 -23.41 2.27
C GLN A 212 1.41 -23.93 3.44
N GLY A 213 1.35 -25.22 3.68
CA GLY A 213 2.16 -25.91 4.69
C GLY A 213 1.52 -25.84 6.08
N HIS A 214 2.36 -25.89 7.12
CA HIS A 214 1.92 -25.98 8.51
C HIS A 214 2.71 -25.03 9.38
N ALA A 215 2.03 -24.26 10.20
CA ALA A 215 2.63 -23.37 11.17
C ALA A 215 2.15 -23.68 12.59
N ARG A 216 2.87 -23.21 13.60
CA ARG A 216 2.36 -23.11 14.96
C ARG A 216 2.71 -21.75 15.55
N ILE A 217 1.78 -21.25 16.33
CA ILE A 217 1.94 -20.01 17.04
C ILE A 217 2.24 -20.33 18.50
N LEU A 218 3.36 -19.81 18.97
CA LEU A 218 3.73 -19.83 20.38
C LEU A 218 3.35 -18.47 20.96
N SER A 219 2.55 -18.40 22.02
CA SER A 219 2.15 -17.13 22.61
C SER A 219 2.86 -16.91 23.94
N ARG A 220 2.41 -17.49 25.03
CA ARG A 220 3.01 -17.31 26.35
C ARG A 220 3.75 -18.57 26.80
N VAL A 221 4.76 -18.38 27.68
CA VAL A 221 5.40 -19.49 28.36
C VAL A 221 4.35 -20.28 29.12
N GLY A 222 4.29 -21.60 28.88
CA GLY A 222 3.35 -22.51 29.55
C GLY A 222 1.98 -22.67 28.88
N THR A 223 1.69 -21.96 27.78
CA THR A 223 0.50 -22.22 26.95
C THR A 223 0.84 -23.22 25.85
N PRO A 224 -0.09 -24.15 25.51
CA PRO A 224 0.11 -25.04 24.37
C PRO A 224 0.24 -24.24 23.06
N PRO A 225 1.13 -24.66 22.17
CA PRO A 225 1.22 -24.06 20.83
C PRO A 225 -0.09 -24.23 20.05
N ILE A 226 -0.52 -23.19 19.36
CA ILE A 226 -1.67 -23.24 18.45
C ILE A 226 -1.18 -23.73 17.09
N LYS A 227 -1.70 -24.86 16.62
CA LYS A 227 -1.35 -25.41 15.30
C LYS A 227 -2.28 -24.83 14.25
N LEU A 228 -1.71 -24.44 13.13
CA LEU A 228 -2.40 -23.92 11.97
C LEU A 228 -2.01 -24.72 10.74
N ASP A 229 -3.00 -25.27 10.08
CA ASP A 229 -2.87 -25.98 8.81
C ASP A 229 -3.30 -25.05 7.65
N GLU A 230 -3.03 -25.47 6.42
CA GLU A 230 -3.44 -24.75 5.22
C GLU A 230 -4.95 -24.42 5.25
N GLY A 231 -5.30 -23.18 4.93
CA GLY A 231 -6.67 -22.66 5.00
C GLY A 231 -7.10 -22.20 6.39
N MET A 232 -6.26 -22.34 7.42
CA MET A 232 -6.54 -21.81 8.75
C MET A 232 -5.99 -20.40 8.93
N ALA A 233 -6.67 -19.62 9.77
CA ALA A 233 -6.24 -18.29 10.16
C ALA A 233 -6.28 -18.11 11.68
N ILE A 234 -5.46 -17.21 12.19
CA ILE A 234 -5.45 -16.76 13.59
C ILE A 234 -5.50 -15.25 13.65
N TYR A 235 -6.25 -14.72 14.61
CA TYR A 235 -6.28 -13.31 14.95
C TYR A 235 -5.46 -13.07 16.23
N LEU A 236 -4.48 -12.19 16.13
CA LEU A 236 -3.58 -11.78 17.22
C LEU A 236 -3.92 -10.34 17.61
N PRO A 237 -4.59 -10.15 18.77
CA PRO A 237 -4.92 -8.81 19.27
C PRO A 237 -3.67 -7.95 19.50
N PRO A 238 -3.81 -6.60 19.49
CA PRO A 238 -2.71 -5.70 19.81
C PRO A 238 -1.99 -6.08 21.12
N GLY A 239 -0.65 -6.06 21.09
CA GLY A 239 0.19 -6.38 22.23
C GLY A 239 0.27 -7.88 22.59
N THR A 240 -0.21 -8.78 21.73
CA THR A 240 -0.10 -10.23 21.95
C THR A 240 1.33 -10.70 21.66
N PRO A 241 2.10 -11.19 22.65
CA PRO A 241 3.41 -11.80 22.41
C PRO A 241 3.24 -13.12 21.66
N HIS A 242 4.00 -13.29 20.56
CA HIS A 242 3.94 -14.51 19.77
C HIS A 242 5.24 -14.79 19.01
N ALA A 243 5.41 -16.05 18.64
CA ALA A 243 6.43 -16.52 17.70
C ALA A 243 5.76 -17.43 16.68
N ILE A 244 6.27 -17.42 15.45
CA ILE A 244 5.74 -18.20 14.34
C ILE A 244 6.76 -19.27 13.97
N GLU A 245 6.38 -20.55 14.03
CA GLU A 245 7.28 -21.64 13.68
C GLU A 245 6.71 -22.44 12.50
N ASN A 246 7.60 -22.82 11.58
CA ASN A 246 7.29 -23.81 10.56
C ASN A 246 7.50 -25.21 11.14
N MET A 247 6.44 -25.99 11.20
CA MET A 247 6.48 -27.38 11.66
C MET A 247 7.01 -28.37 10.60
N GLY A 248 7.00 -27.96 9.33
CA GLY A 248 7.51 -28.75 8.22
C GLY A 248 9.04 -28.87 8.27
N ARG A 249 9.56 -30.06 7.95
CA ARG A 249 11.01 -30.30 7.91
C ARG A 249 11.62 -30.15 6.52
N GLN A 250 10.80 -30.16 5.48
CA GLN A 250 11.25 -30.18 4.09
C GLN A 250 10.66 -29.04 3.26
N THR A 251 9.48 -28.56 3.61
CA THR A 251 8.75 -27.52 2.87
C THR A 251 8.63 -26.23 3.68
N PRO A 252 8.76 -25.06 3.05
CA PRO A 252 8.47 -23.79 3.71
C PRO A 252 6.99 -23.70 4.09
N ALA A 253 6.70 -22.97 5.14
CA ALA A 253 5.36 -22.49 5.43
C ALA A 253 5.18 -21.11 4.81
N LEU A 254 4.11 -20.93 4.03
CA LEU A 254 3.73 -19.67 3.42
C LEU A 254 2.51 -19.11 4.17
N LEU A 255 2.65 -17.92 4.74
CA LEU A 255 1.59 -17.25 5.46
C LEU A 255 1.32 -15.88 4.83
N LEU A 256 0.05 -15.55 4.68
CA LEU A 256 -0.37 -14.17 4.43
C LEU A 256 -0.50 -13.49 5.79
N GLU A 257 0.27 -12.43 5.98
CA GLU A 257 0.37 -11.65 7.19
C GLU A 257 -0.28 -10.29 6.95
N CYS A 258 -1.25 -9.92 7.75
CA CYS A 258 -1.98 -8.66 7.65
C CYS A 258 -1.84 -7.90 8.96
N PHE A 259 -1.40 -6.65 8.92
CA PHE A 259 -1.46 -5.73 10.05
C PHE A 259 -2.59 -4.72 9.86
N ALA A 260 -3.31 -4.43 10.93
CA ALA A 260 -4.35 -3.41 10.97
C ALA A 260 -4.26 -2.59 12.28
N PRO A 261 -3.93 -1.27 12.17
CA PRO A 261 -3.47 -0.58 10.96
C PRO A 261 -2.08 -1.03 10.48
N SER A 262 -1.70 -0.62 9.24
CA SER A 262 -0.35 -0.83 8.70
C SER A 262 0.71 -0.12 9.55
N GLY A 263 1.96 -0.62 9.52
CA GLY A 263 3.08 0.01 10.23
C GLY A 263 4.20 -0.96 10.62
N PRO A 264 3.92 -2.11 11.31
CA PRO A 264 4.96 -3.05 11.71
C PRO A 264 5.77 -3.62 10.53
N GLU A 265 5.15 -3.84 9.39
CA GLU A 265 5.77 -4.38 8.17
C GLU A 265 6.93 -3.51 7.63
N ARG A 266 6.97 -2.24 8.01
CA ARG A 266 8.04 -1.30 7.60
C ARG A 266 9.42 -1.78 8.00
N VAL A 267 9.54 -2.50 9.13
CA VAL A 267 10.81 -3.05 9.61
C VAL A 267 11.42 -4.09 8.64
N TYR A 268 10.58 -4.75 7.86
CA TYR A 268 11.05 -5.72 6.86
C TYR A 268 11.71 -5.02 5.67
N ARG A 269 11.21 -3.84 5.29
CA ARG A 269 11.78 -3.04 4.21
C ARG A 269 13.05 -2.32 4.64
N ASP A 270 13.01 -1.69 5.80
CA ASP A 270 14.12 -0.95 6.40
C ASP A 270 14.21 -1.26 7.89
N PRO A 271 15.15 -2.14 8.29
CA PRO A 271 15.37 -2.46 9.70
C PRO A 271 15.84 -1.26 10.55
N THR A 272 16.17 -0.12 9.93
CA THR A 272 16.55 1.10 10.64
C THR A 272 15.39 2.08 10.82
N ASP A 273 14.24 1.84 10.17
CA ASP A 273 13.02 2.65 10.31
C ASP A 273 12.59 2.69 11.80
N ALA A 274 12.64 3.87 12.39
CA ALA A 274 12.35 4.05 13.81
C ALA A 274 10.89 3.73 14.16
N ALA A 275 9.94 4.06 13.26
CA ALA A 275 8.52 3.79 13.45
C ALA A 275 8.20 2.30 13.32
N GLY A 276 8.77 1.62 12.31
CA GLY A 276 8.64 0.17 12.15
C GLY A 276 9.24 -0.59 13.35
N ARG A 277 10.40 -0.18 13.84
CA ARG A 277 11.02 -0.76 15.04
C ARG A 277 10.22 -0.53 16.33
N ALA A 278 9.58 0.62 16.46
CA ALA A 278 8.69 0.88 17.59
C ALA A 278 7.42 0.02 17.51
N ALA A 279 6.95 -0.26 16.30
CA ALA A 279 5.78 -1.08 16.05
C ALA A 279 6.08 -2.59 16.04
N PHE A 280 7.33 -3.01 15.84
CA PHE A 280 7.75 -4.42 15.86
C PHE A 280 8.72 -4.66 17.02
N GLN A 281 8.22 -5.12 18.16
CA GLN A 281 8.99 -5.28 19.40
C GLN A 281 9.41 -6.73 19.57
N VAL A 282 10.70 -7.02 19.36
CA VAL A 282 11.30 -8.33 19.65
C VAL A 282 11.40 -8.50 21.18
N ILE A 283 10.83 -9.59 21.66
CA ILE A 283 10.91 -9.98 23.07
C ILE A 283 12.09 -10.93 23.21
N HIS A 284 13.17 -10.44 23.82
CA HIS A 284 14.29 -11.28 24.15
C HIS A 284 13.91 -12.18 25.32
N ASP A 285 13.85 -13.49 25.10
CA ASP A 285 13.75 -14.47 26.17
C ASP A 285 14.96 -14.26 27.09
N ALA A 286 14.74 -13.68 28.26
CA ALA A 286 15.77 -13.69 29.29
C ALA A 286 16.04 -15.16 29.65
N PRO A 287 17.25 -15.71 29.46
CA PRO A 287 17.54 -17.07 29.83
C PRO A 287 17.30 -17.21 31.34
N GLY A 288 16.25 -17.91 31.71
CA GLY A 288 15.96 -18.23 33.13
C GLY A 288 14.97 -17.33 33.85
N ALA A 289 14.13 -16.57 33.21
CA ALA A 289 12.97 -15.95 33.84
C ALA A 289 12.04 -17.06 34.36
N LYS A 290 12.31 -17.52 35.58
CA LYS A 290 11.33 -18.28 36.37
C LYS A 290 10.09 -17.40 36.49
N ALA A 291 8.92 -17.95 36.12
CA ALA A 291 7.65 -17.31 36.38
C ALA A 291 7.67 -16.77 37.80
N GLN A 292 7.68 -15.45 37.96
CA GLN A 292 7.47 -14.85 39.27
C GLN A 292 6.09 -15.29 39.72
N GLY A 293 6.02 -15.89 40.91
CA GLY A 293 4.86 -16.57 41.44
C GLY A 293 3.63 -15.68 41.64
N GLY A 294 2.97 -15.41 40.53
CA GLY A 294 1.61 -14.93 40.47
C GLY A 294 0.73 -16.06 39.93
N SER A 295 -0.52 -16.12 40.35
CA SER A 295 -1.50 -17.03 39.77
C SER A 295 -1.41 -17.00 38.25
N PRO A 296 -1.33 -18.13 37.54
CA PRO A 296 -1.26 -18.12 36.11
C PRO A 296 -2.46 -17.33 35.58
N ALA A 297 -2.20 -16.27 34.80
CA ALA A 297 -3.27 -15.60 34.10
C ALA A 297 -4.04 -16.63 33.25
N PRO A 298 -5.37 -16.52 33.14
CA PRO A 298 -6.16 -17.45 32.34
C PRO A 298 -5.57 -17.54 30.94
N PRO A 299 -5.62 -18.73 30.30
CA PRO A 299 -5.10 -18.90 28.95
C PRO A 299 -5.75 -17.85 28.04
N LEU A 300 -4.94 -17.13 27.28
CA LEU A 300 -5.42 -16.23 26.23
C LEU A 300 -5.97 -17.10 25.11
N GLU A 301 -7.29 -17.18 25.01
CA GLU A 301 -7.94 -17.84 23.88
C GLU A 301 -7.85 -16.92 22.67
N LEU A 302 -6.93 -17.23 21.75
CA LEU A 302 -6.80 -16.50 20.49
C LEU A 302 -7.82 -17.03 19.49
N PRO A 303 -8.57 -16.16 18.78
CA PRO A 303 -9.50 -16.59 17.76
C PRO A 303 -8.78 -17.32 16.62
N VAL A 304 -9.21 -18.53 16.33
CA VAL A 304 -8.75 -19.37 15.22
C VAL A 304 -9.93 -19.74 14.36
N ALA A 305 -9.77 -19.65 13.05
CA ALA A 305 -10.76 -20.05 12.07
C ALA A 305 -10.16 -21.02 11.05
N ASP A 306 -10.93 -22.05 10.71
CA ASP A 306 -10.62 -22.99 9.62
C ASP A 306 -11.61 -22.70 8.48
N ALA A 307 -11.12 -22.20 7.35
CA ALA A 307 -11.96 -21.82 6.23
C ALA A 307 -12.84 -22.97 5.74
N ALA A 308 -12.37 -24.20 5.84
CA ALA A 308 -13.15 -25.38 5.44
C ALA A 308 -14.35 -25.66 6.36
N LYS A 309 -14.29 -25.18 7.62
CA LYS A 309 -15.35 -25.40 8.65
C LYS A 309 -16.29 -24.22 8.83
N VAL A 310 -15.96 -23.05 8.28
CA VAL A 310 -16.85 -21.89 8.31
C VAL A 310 -17.95 -22.05 7.28
N GLU A 311 -19.20 -21.99 7.70
CA GLU A 311 -20.33 -22.08 6.77
C GLU A 311 -20.32 -20.95 5.75
N PRO A 312 -20.45 -21.27 4.44
CA PRO A 312 -20.48 -20.27 3.40
C PRO A 312 -21.83 -19.55 3.35
N ILE A 313 -21.77 -18.24 3.12
CA ILE A 313 -22.93 -17.42 2.83
C ILE A 313 -22.99 -17.23 1.30
N ALA A 314 -24.08 -17.69 0.68
CA ALA A 314 -24.27 -17.50 -0.75
C ALA A 314 -24.54 -16.03 -1.06
N LEU A 315 -23.85 -15.51 -2.07
CA LEU A 315 -24.07 -14.15 -2.56
C LEU A 315 -25.17 -14.09 -3.62
N PRO A 316 -25.78 -12.92 -3.87
CA PRO A 316 -26.77 -12.75 -4.91
C PRO A 316 -26.30 -13.27 -6.27
N GLY A 317 -27.17 -13.97 -6.99
CA GLY A 317 -26.83 -14.63 -8.25
C GLY A 317 -26.33 -16.07 -8.12
N GLY A 318 -26.01 -16.54 -6.91
CA GLY A 318 -25.71 -17.95 -6.60
C GLY A 318 -24.36 -18.48 -7.11
N LYS A 319 -23.58 -17.65 -7.83
CA LYS A 319 -22.28 -18.03 -8.40
C LYS A 319 -21.09 -17.69 -7.50
N ALA A 320 -21.33 -17.03 -6.39
CA ALA A 320 -20.28 -16.71 -5.42
C ALA A 320 -20.79 -16.94 -4.01
N ARG A 321 -19.84 -17.23 -3.09
CA ARG A 321 -20.09 -17.42 -1.67
C ARG A 321 -18.92 -16.89 -0.86
N VAL A 322 -19.21 -16.42 0.35
CA VAL A 322 -18.19 -15.91 1.27
C VAL A 322 -18.20 -16.68 2.57
N ARG A 323 -17.02 -16.99 3.09
CA ARG A 323 -16.79 -17.56 4.41
C ARG A 323 -16.18 -16.48 5.29
N MET A 324 -16.93 -16.00 6.29
CA MET A 324 -16.48 -14.95 7.18
C MET A 324 -15.63 -15.56 8.30
N LEU A 325 -14.31 -15.45 8.22
CA LEU A 325 -13.39 -16.02 9.19
C LEU A 325 -13.35 -15.19 10.47
N PHE A 326 -13.06 -13.90 10.34
CA PHE A 326 -13.04 -12.93 11.45
C PHE A 326 -13.88 -11.71 11.10
N ASP A 327 -14.77 -11.36 11.98
CA ASP A 327 -15.54 -10.11 11.97
C ASP A 327 -15.71 -9.62 13.41
N PRO A 328 -16.11 -8.37 13.66
CA PRO A 328 -16.19 -7.82 15.00
C PRO A 328 -17.04 -8.66 15.97
N GLN A 329 -18.08 -9.32 15.48
CA GLN A 329 -18.96 -10.16 16.31
C GLN A 329 -18.33 -11.51 16.64
N LYS A 330 -17.45 -12.03 15.78
CA LYS A 330 -16.78 -13.32 15.98
C LYS A 330 -15.45 -13.21 16.70
N SER A 331 -14.64 -12.24 16.30
CA SER A 331 -13.30 -12.03 16.87
C SER A 331 -13.31 -11.23 18.16
N GLY A 332 -14.36 -10.44 18.40
CA GLY A 332 -14.43 -9.47 19.48
C GLY A 332 -13.55 -8.23 19.26
N HIS A 333 -12.95 -8.07 18.07
CA HIS A 333 -12.03 -7.02 17.72
C HIS A 333 -12.48 -6.31 16.45
N ALA A 334 -12.25 -4.99 16.37
CA ALA A 334 -12.83 -4.10 15.36
C ALA A 334 -11.78 -3.53 14.38
N GLU A 335 -10.59 -4.08 14.36
CA GLU A 335 -9.48 -3.53 13.54
C GLU A 335 -9.56 -3.97 12.09
N ALA A 336 -9.92 -5.23 11.84
CA ALA A 336 -10.06 -5.77 10.49
C ALA A 336 -11.04 -6.95 10.42
N TYR A 337 -11.64 -7.12 9.24
CA TYR A 337 -12.37 -8.30 8.82
C TYR A 337 -11.48 -9.18 7.96
N LEU A 338 -11.61 -10.50 8.06
CA LEU A 338 -11.04 -11.46 7.12
C LEU A 338 -12.10 -12.47 6.68
N GLY A 339 -12.15 -12.73 5.38
CA GLY A 339 -13.02 -13.75 4.79
C GLY A 339 -12.39 -14.40 3.56
N VAL A 340 -13.01 -15.50 3.12
CA VAL A 340 -12.67 -16.18 1.87
C VAL A 340 -13.86 -16.12 0.93
N LEU A 341 -13.68 -15.47 -0.22
CA LEU A 341 -14.63 -15.40 -1.31
C LEU A 341 -14.32 -16.53 -2.31
N GLU A 342 -15.29 -17.35 -2.60
CA GLU A 342 -15.23 -18.34 -3.68
C GLU A 342 -16.18 -17.89 -4.80
N ALA A 343 -15.66 -17.76 -6.01
CA ALA A 343 -16.39 -17.34 -7.19
C ALA A 343 -16.31 -18.38 -8.31
N ASP A 344 -17.44 -18.88 -8.74
CA ASP A 344 -17.55 -19.80 -9.87
C ASP A 344 -17.40 -19.03 -11.20
N PRO A 345 -17.06 -19.67 -12.32
CA PRO A 345 -16.98 -19.03 -13.62
C PRO A 345 -18.23 -18.23 -13.98
N GLY A 346 -18.01 -16.98 -14.40
CA GLY A 346 -19.09 -16.05 -14.72
C GLY A 346 -19.79 -15.43 -13.51
N ALA A 347 -19.20 -15.54 -12.31
CA ALA A 347 -19.62 -14.72 -11.17
C ALA A 347 -19.27 -13.25 -11.42
N GLU A 348 -20.09 -12.35 -10.89
CA GLU A 348 -19.87 -10.91 -10.97
C GLU A 348 -20.08 -10.28 -9.60
N VAL A 349 -19.19 -9.36 -9.23
CA VAL A 349 -19.39 -8.42 -8.13
C VAL A 349 -19.79 -7.09 -8.77
N PRO A 350 -21.04 -6.64 -8.58
CA PRO A 350 -21.52 -5.38 -9.16
C PRO A 350 -20.71 -4.18 -8.71
N LYS A 351 -20.72 -3.10 -9.48
CA LYS A 351 -20.05 -1.85 -9.10
C LYS A 351 -20.56 -1.32 -7.76
N HIS A 352 -19.66 -1.09 -6.85
CA HIS A 352 -19.91 -0.59 -5.50
C HIS A 352 -18.66 0.11 -4.95
N GLN A 353 -18.75 0.70 -3.76
CA GLN A 353 -17.66 1.33 -3.04
C GLN A 353 -17.83 1.08 -1.53
N HIS A 354 -16.77 1.31 -0.78
CA HIS A 354 -16.75 1.21 0.66
C HIS A 354 -16.34 2.56 1.25
N ASP A 355 -17.28 3.22 1.91
CA ASP A 355 -16.99 4.46 2.64
C ASP A 355 -16.38 4.09 3.99
N GLY A 356 -15.22 4.65 4.31
CA GLY A 356 -14.52 4.44 5.56
C GLY A 356 -13.66 3.19 5.68
N ALA A 357 -13.60 2.31 4.67
CA ALA A 357 -12.78 1.10 4.69
C ALA A 357 -11.93 0.92 3.43
N GLU A 358 -10.67 0.52 3.63
CA GLU A 358 -9.84 -0.04 2.56
C GLU A 358 -10.17 -1.53 2.37
N GLU A 359 -10.05 -2.02 1.14
CA GLU A 359 -10.18 -3.45 0.84
C GLU A 359 -8.87 -3.98 0.27
N ILE A 360 -8.43 -5.11 0.81
CA ILE A 360 -7.29 -5.86 0.29
C ILE A 360 -7.77 -7.24 -0.09
N LEU A 361 -7.49 -7.64 -1.34
CA LEU A 361 -7.77 -8.97 -1.85
C LEU A 361 -6.47 -9.68 -2.16
N PHE A 362 -6.42 -10.99 -1.93
CA PHE A 362 -5.34 -11.85 -2.41
C PHE A 362 -5.94 -13.05 -3.13
N VAL A 363 -5.58 -13.23 -4.38
CA VAL A 363 -6.07 -14.35 -5.19
C VAL A 363 -5.31 -15.62 -4.82
N LEU A 364 -5.95 -16.46 -4.01
CA LEU A 364 -5.36 -17.71 -3.50
C LEU A 364 -5.19 -18.77 -4.60
N SER A 365 -6.19 -18.88 -5.49
CA SER A 365 -6.19 -19.85 -6.57
C SER A 365 -7.22 -19.53 -7.65
N GLY A 366 -7.11 -20.20 -8.78
CA GLY A 366 -8.05 -20.09 -9.91
C GLY A 366 -7.57 -19.19 -11.01
N SER A 367 -8.40 -19.05 -12.03
CA SER A 367 -8.04 -18.34 -13.27
C SER A 367 -8.25 -16.83 -13.20
N GLY A 368 -8.84 -16.32 -12.10
CA GLY A 368 -9.06 -14.90 -11.92
C GLY A 368 -10.14 -14.29 -12.82
N GLY A 369 -9.88 -13.09 -13.30
CA GLY A 369 -10.88 -12.35 -14.09
C GLY A 369 -10.45 -10.95 -14.46
N GLU A 370 -11.44 -10.04 -14.58
CA GLU A 370 -11.25 -8.61 -14.81
C GLU A 370 -11.75 -7.81 -13.60
N LEU A 371 -10.89 -6.97 -13.06
CA LEU A 371 -11.21 -5.99 -12.03
C LEU A 371 -11.40 -4.61 -12.70
N THR A 372 -12.39 -3.87 -12.26
CA THR A 372 -12.57 -2.46 -12.60
C THR A 372 -12.40 -1.65 -11.32
N VAL A 373 -11.50 -0.67 -11.28
CA VAL A 373 -11.33 0.28 -10.17
C VAL A 373 -11.38 1.69 -10.74
N GLY A 374 -12.37 2.48 -10.34
CA GLY A 374 -12.61 3.78 -10.95
C GLY A 374 -12.96 3.65 -12.43
N ALA A 375 -12.09 4.16 -13.29
CA ALA A 375 -12.18 4.05 -14.75
C ALA A 375 -11.25 2.95 -15.33
N GLU A 376 -10.34 2.41 -14.53
CA GLU A 376 -9.34 1.45 -14.99
C GLU A 376 -9.87 0.02 -14.95
N LYS A 377 -9.50 -0.76 -15.96
CA LYS A 377 -9.77 -2.18 -16.06
C LYS A 377 -8.46 -2.94 -16.14
N MET A 378 -8.33 -3.96 -15.31
CA MET A 378 -7.14 -4.78 -15.25
C MET A 378 -7.48 -6.25 -15.05
N PRO A 379 -6.73 -7.16 -15.67
CA PRO A 379 -6.83 -8.58 -15.36
C PRO A 379 -6.26 -8.86 -13.97
N PHE A 380 -6.76 -9.90 -13.32
CA PHE A 380 -6.17 -10.43 -12.11
C PHE A 380 -6.16 -11.96 -12.14
N ALA A 381 -5.19 -12.58 -11.48
CA ALA A 381 -5.00 -14.02 -11.45
C ALA A 381 -4.45 -14.49 -10.09
N ALA A 382 -4.27 -15.81 -9.93
CA ALA A 382 -3.65 -16.37 -8.73
C ALA A 382 -2.28 -15.74 -8.45
N ASP A 383 -1.94 -15.61 -7.15
CA ASP A 383 -0.71 -14.99 -6.65
C ASP A 383 -0.60 -13.48 -6.91
N GLU A 384 -1.74 -12.82 -6.94
CA GLU A 384 -1.81 -11.37 -6.99
C GLU A 384 -2.54 -10.81 -5.76
N ALA A 385 -1.95 -9.76 -5.18
CA ALA A 385 -2.61 -8.91 -4.21
C ALA A 385 -3.28 -7.72 -4.94
N ILE A 386 -4.46 -7.35 -4.50
CA ILE A 386 -5.25 -6.24 -5.05
C ILE A 386 -5.57 -5.29 -3.89
N TYR A 387 -5.34 -4.00 -4.10
CA TYR A 387 -5.67 -2.96 -3.16
C TYR A 387 -6.75 -2.05 -3.72
N ILE A 388 -7.81 -1.85 -2.96
CA ILE A 388 -8.91 -0.95 -3.30
C ILE A 388 -9.00 0.10 -2.19
N PRO A 389 -8.68 1.36 -2.51
CA PRO A 389 -8.77 2.45 -1.55
C PRO A 389 -10.19 2.72 -1.10
N GLU A 390 -10.29 3.35 0.09
CA GLU A 390 -11.56 3.89 0.59
C GLU A 390 -12.28 4.76 -0.43
N GLY A 391 -13.60 4.59 -0.54
CA GLY A 391 -14.45 5.40 -1.42
C GLY A 391 -14.27 5.14 -2.91
N GLN A 392 -13.38 4.23 -3.31
CA GLN A 392 -13.10 3.97 -4.72
C GLN A 392 -14.13 3.01 -5.32
N PRO A 393 -14.93 3.44 -6.30
CA PRO A 393 -15.89 2.56 -6.97
C PRO A 393 -15.18 1.43 -7.72
N HIS A 394 -15.60 0.19 -7.49
CA HIS A 394 -14.98 -0.98 -8.09
C HIS A 394 -16.01 -2.08 -8.43
N ALA A 395 -15.62 -3.00 -9.31
CA ALA A 395 -16.38 -4.16 -9.73
C ALA A 395 -15.45 -5.29 -10.14
N ALA A 396 -15.89 -6.54 -10.04
CA ALA A 396 -15.10 -7.68 -10.52
C ALA A 396 -15.96 -8.62 -11.36
N LYS A 397 -15.34 -9.22 -12.40
CA LYS A 397 -15.91 -10.28 -13.21
C LYS A 397 -14.96 -11.46 -13.23
N PHE A 398 -15.43 -12.62 -12.81
CA PHE A 398 -14.65 -13.86 -12.81
C PHE A 398 -14.83 -14.58 -14.14
N THR A 399 -13.93 -14.30 -15.08
CA THR A 399 -14.04 -14.73 -16.49
C THR A 399 -13.26 -15.98 -16.83
N GLY A 400 -12.40 -16.45 -15.92
CA GLY A 400 -11.62 -17.67 -16.10
C GLY A 400 -12.49 -18.94 -16.08
N PRO A 401 -11.97 -20.06 -16.61
CA PRO A 401 -12.70 -21.32 -16.66
C PRO A 401 -12.82 -22.02 -15.30
N ASP A 402 -11.95 -21.69 -14.34
CA ASP A 402 -11.92 -22.34 -13.03
C ASP A 402 -12.50 -21.45 -11.94
N LYS A 403 -12.96 -22.09 -10.86
CA LYS A 403 -13.32 -21.38 -9.64
C LYS A 403 -12.14 -20.56 -9.15
N THR A 404 -12.39 -19.32 -8.82
CA THR A 404 -11.42 -18.41 -8.21
C THR A 404 -11.68 -18.30 -6.72
N VAL A 405 -10.64 -18.43 -5.91
CA VAL A 405 -10.69 -18.28 -4.44
C VAL A 405 -9.86 -17.08 -4.04
N VAL A 406 -10.48 -16.16 -3.30
CA VAL A 406 -9.87 -14.88 -2.92
C VAL A 406 -9.94 -14.72 -1.41
N LEU A 407 -8.82 -14.43 -0.77
CA LEU A 407 -8.80 -13.92 0.60
C LEU A 407 -9.19 -12.45 0.55
N GLN A 408 -10.12 -12.04 1.41
CA GLN A 408 -10.68 -10.69 1.43
C GLN A 408 -10.54 -10.08 2.82
N LEU A 409 -9.98 -8.90 2.89
CA LEU A 409 -9.77 -8.13 4.11
C LEU A 409 -10.40 -6.74 3.95
N TYR A 410 -11.13 -6.29 4.97
CA TYR A 410 -11.56 -4.90 5.13
C TYR A 410 -10.94 -4.29 6.37
N ALA A 411 -10.42 -3.07 6.26
CA ALA A 411 -9.89 -2.31 7.38
C ALA A 411 -10.37 -0.82 7.33
N PRO A 412 -11.08 -0.36 8.36
CA PRO A 412 -11.74 -1.15 9.40
C PRO A 412 -12.84 -2.06 8.85
N PRO A 413 -13.35 -3.02 9.65
CA PRO A 413 -14.48 -3.84 9.23
C PRO A 413 -15.76 -3.00 9.13
N GLY A 414 -16.74 -3.52 8.41
CA GLY A 414 -18.04 -2.86 8.19
C GLY A 414 -18.70 -3.28 6.88
N PRO A 415 -17.98 -3.22 5.75
CA PRO A 415 -18.56 -3.60 4.45
C PRO A 415 -19.08 -5.04 4.38
N GLU A 416 -18.47 -5.97 5.11
CA GLU A 416 -18.86 -7.37 5.19
C GLU A 416 -20.23 -7.61 5.82
N GLN A 417 -20.75 -6.66 6.58
CA GLN A 417 -22.06 -6.81 7.23
C GLN A 417 -23.20 -6.99 6.21
N ARG A 418 -23.02 -6.46 4.98
CA ARG A 418 -23.93 -6.69 3.87
C ARG A 418 -24.12 -8.17 3.51
N PHE A 419 -23.13 -9.02 3.77
CA PHE A 419 -23.24 -10.46 3.50
C PHE A 419 -24.23 -11.17 4.44
N LYS A 420 -24.47 -10.61 5.63
CA LYS A 420 -25.38 -11.14 6.63
C LYS A 420 -26.84 -10.74 6.36
N THR A 421 -27.05 -9.68 5.59
CA THR A 421 -28.38 -9.16 5.28
C THR A 421 -28.80 -9.65 3.90
N PRO A 422 -29.86 -10.48 3.74
CA PRO A 422 -30.34 -10.82 2.43
C PRO A 422 -30.72 -9.54 1.66
N PRO A 423 -30.45 -9.48 0.36
CA PRO A 423 -30.92 -8.34 -0.44
C PRO A 423 -32.42 -8.19 -0.28
N ALA A 424 -32.89 -6.98 -0.03
CA ALA A 424 -34.31 -6.69 0.01
C ALA A 424 -34.95 -7.24 -1.28
N SER A 425 -35.95 -8.08 -1.14
CA SER A 425 -36.69 -8.59 -2.30
C SER A 425 -37.10 -7.40 -3.18
N PRO A 426 -36.88 -7.45 -4.49
CA PRO A 426 -37.33 -6.38 -5.35
C PRO A 426 -38.82 -6.15 -5.14
N ALA A 427 -39.20 -4.91 -4.88
CA ALA A 427 -40.59 -4.55 -4.67
C ALA A 427 -41.41 -5.11 -5.86
N PRO A 428 -42.61 -5.72 -5.64
CA PRO A 428 -43.42 -6.27 -6.67
C PRO A 428 -43.69 -5.16 -7.71
N LYS A 429 -43.34 -5.42 -8.97
CA LYS A 429 -43.67 -4.52 -10.05
C LYS A 429 -45.21 -4.34 -10.03
N GLY A 430 -45.67 -3.15 -9.68
CA GLY A 430 -47.05 -2.81 -9.70
C GLY A 430 -47.65 -3.11 -11.11
N PRO A 431 -48.93 -3.41 -11.18
CA PRO A 431 -49.55 -3.77 -12.46
C PRO A 431 -49.35 -2.64 -13.46
N THR A 432 -48.71 -2.95 -14.57
CA THR A 432 -48.66 -2.08 -15.74
C THR A 432 -50.10 -1.83 -16.21
N LYS A 433 -50.57 -0.57 -16.11
CA LYS A 433 -51.79 -0.10 -16.69
C LYS A 433 -51.61 0.10 -18.18
#